data_94cbf03fe7c43b5e7f61060ab09a9fa3
#
_entry.id   94cbf03fe7c43b5e7f61060ab09a9fa3
#
_cell.length_a   1.000
_cell.length_b   1.000
_cell.length_c   1.000
_cell.angle_alpha   90.00
_cell.angle_beta   90.00
_cell.angle_gamma   90.00
#
_symmetry.space_group_name_H-M   'P 1'
#
loop_
_entity.id
_entity.type
_entity.pdbx_description
1 polymer ?
#
loop_
_entity_poly.entity_id
_entity_poly.type
_entity_poly.pdbx_seq_one_letter_code
_entity_poly.pdbx_strand_id
1 'polypeptide(L)'
;MQTPDPRNAIEKIKAEKNGLDGIIVSNHGGRQLDGSIAPLRVLPEVVAACGEVPVMFDSGVRRGTDVIKALALGARFVFLGRSFGYAAAAAGVEGVHHAFRILQSEIDRDMAMLGINSLGELTPDFLHRAGG
;
A
#
# COMPACT_ATOMS: atom_id res chain seq x y z
N MET A 1 -10.58 -14.16 -20.24
CA MET A 1 -11.23 -13.44 -19.12
C MET A 1 -10.55 -12.07 -19.05
N GLN A 2 -11.23 -10.98 -19.39
CA GLN A 2 -10.64 -9.64 -19.30
C GLN A 2 -10.52 -9.28 -17.82
N THR A 3 -9.33 -8.88 -17.39
CA THR A 3 -9.17 -8.25 -16.07
C THR A 3 -10.03 -7.00 -16.04
N PRO A 4 -10.79 -6.75 -14.94
CA PRO A 4 -11.56 -5.52 -14.81
C PRO A 4 -10.63 -4.32 -15.05
N ASP A 5 -11.03 -3.41 -15.93
CA ASP A 5 -10.28 -2.19 -16.20
C ASP A 5 -10.27 -1.35 -14.91
N PRO A 6 -9.11 -1.01 -14.34
CA PRO A 6 -9.05 -0.20 -13.12
C PRO A 6 -9.73 1.16 -13.28
N ARG A 7 -9.84 1.68 -14.50
CA ARG A 7 -10.56 2.93 -14.80
C ARG A 7 -12.05 2.84 -14.47
N ASN A 8 -12.68 1.67 -14.62
CA ASN A 8 -14.07 1.47 -14.25
C ASN A 8 -14.28 1.57 -12.72
N ALA A 9 -13.32 1.09 -11.94
CA ALA A 9 -13.34 1.25 -10.49
C ALA A 9 -13.16 2.72 -10.08
N ILE A 10 -12.28 3.45 -10.75
CA ILE A 10 -12.03 4.89 -10.53
C ILE A 10 -13.28 5.72 -10.87
N GLU A 11 -13.93 5.45 -12.00
CA GLU A 11 -15.17 6.14 -12.37
C GLU A 11 -16.32 5.84 -11.38
N LYS A 12 -16.40 4.62 -10.88
CA LYS A 12 -17.36 4.26 -9.84
C LYS A 12 -17.09 5.01 -8.54
N ILE A 13 -15.83 5.11 -8.11
CA ILE A 13 -15.43 5.88 -6.93
C ILE A 13 -15.81 7.36 -7.09
N LYS A 14 -15.59 7.96 -8.24
CA LYS A 14 -16.00 9.35 -8.53
C LYS A 14 -17.51 9.54 -8.45
N ALA A 15 -18.28 8.57 -8.91
CA ALA A 15 -19.75 8.62 -8.88
C ALA A 15 -20.31 8.42 -7.47
N GLU A 16 -19.62 7.68 -6.62
CA GLU A 16 -20.04 7.37 -5.25
C GLU A 16 -19.47 8.33 -4.20
N LYS A 17 -18.97 9.50 -4.58
CA LYS A 17 -18.25 10.48 -3.74
C LYS A 17 -19.00 10.96 -2.48
N ASN A 18 -20.23 10.55 -2.26
CA ASN A 18 -21.04 11.03 -1.16
C ASN A 18 -21.02 10.04 0.01
N GLY A 19 -20.20 10.34 1.03
CA GLY A 19 -20.28 9.71 2.33
C GLY A 19 -19.26 8.59 2.61
N LEU A 20 -18.19 8.50 1.85
CA LEU A 20 -17.09 7.56 2.16
C LEU A 20 -16.06 8.22 3.09
N ASP A 21 -15.75 7.58 4.21
CA ASP A 21 -14.73 8.01 5.16
C ASP A 21 -13.31 7.64 4.72
N GLY A 22 -13.17 6.69 3.78
CA GLY A 22 -11.89 6.23 3.25
C GLY A 22 -12.04 5.09 2.24
N ILE A 23 -10.98 4.81 1.50
CA ILE A 23 -10.92 3.74 0.49
C ILE A 23 -9.69 2.89 0.72
N ILE A 24 -9.82 1.57 0.60
CA ILE A 24 -8.70 0.63 0.64
C ILE A 24 -8.45 0.08 -0.76
N VAL A 25 -7.27 0.35 -1.31
CA VAL A 25 -6.81 -0.23 -2.58
C VAL A 25 -6.19 -1.59 -2.30
N SER A 26 -6.84 -2.65 -2.77
CA SER A 26 -6.43 -4.03 -2.52
C SER A 26 -6.82 -4.95 -3.68
N ASN A 27 -6.00 -5.98 -3.98
CA ASN A 27 -6.37 -7.11 -4.81
C ASN A 27 -6.46 -8.42 -3.99
N HIS A 28 -6.59 -8.30 -2.67
CA HIS A 28 -6.61 -9.42 -1.73
C HIS A 28 -5.37 -10.34 -1.85
N GLY A 29 -4.21 -9.75 -2.19
CA GLY A 29 -2.97 -10.49 -2.40
C GLY A 29 -3.02 -11.48 -3.57
N GLY A 30 -3.86 -11.23 -4.58
CA GLY A 30 -4.06 -12.08 -5.74
C GLY A 30 -4.86 -13.35 -5.45
N ARG A 31 -5.48 -13.48 -4.28
CA ARG A 31 -6.14 -14.73 -3.85
C ARG A 31 -7.52 -14.97 -4.47
N GLN A 32 -8.24 -13.90 -4.79
CA GLN A 32 -9.59 -13.99 -5.37
C GLN A 32 -9.56 -14.10 -6.88
N LEU A 33 -8.69 -13.32 -7.53
CA LEU A 33 -8.52 -13.31 -8.97
C LEU A 33 -7.04 -13.27 -9.29
N ASP A 34 -6.51 -14.38 -9.77
CA ASP A 34 -5.14 -14.46 -10.27
C ASP A 34 -4.98 -13.61 -11.53
N GLY A 35 -3.82 -12.99 -11.69
CA GLY A 35 -3.55 -12.06 -12.79
C GLY A 35 -4.22 -10.70 -12.67
N SER A 36 -4.89 -10.39 -11.54
CA SER A 36 -5.37 -9.03 -11.28
C SER A 36 -4.20 -8.05 -11.18
N ILE A 37 -4.45 -6.79 -11.58
CA ILE A 37 -3.42 -5.73 -11.54
C ILE A 37 -2.86 -5.56 -10.12
N ALA A 38 -1.55 -5.35 -10.01
CA ALA A 38 -0.92 -5.05 -8.73
C ALA A 38 -1.44 -3.71 -8.19
N PRO A 39 -1.95 -3.66 -6.94
CA PRO A 39 -2.56 -2.45 -6.37
C PRO A 39 -1.64 -1.23 -6.38
N LEU A 40 -0.34 -1.43 -6.20
CA LEU A 40 0.65 -0.34 -6.23
C LEU A 40 0.71 0.38 -7.58
N ARG A 41 0.35 -0.30 -8.68
CA ARG A 41 0.34 0.30 -10.02
C ARG A 41 -0.82 1.26 -10.24
N VAL A 42 -1.96 0.99 -9.60
CA VAL A 42 -3.19 1.81 -9.73
C VAL A 42 -3.35 2.82 -8.59
N LEU A 43 -2.55 2.69 -7.53
CA LEU A 43 -2.65 3.56 -6.36
C LEU A 43 -2.62 5.06 -6.70
N PRO A 44 -1.69 5.57 -7.55
CA PRO A 44 -1.66 6.99 -7.87
C PRO A 44 -2.95 7.49 -8.57
N GLU A 45 -3.52 6.67 -9.45
CA GLU A 45 -4.76 7.00 -10.15
C GLU A 45 -5.95 7.06 -9.19
N VAL A 46 -6.01 6.11 -8.25
CA VAL A 46 -7.05 6.08 -7.22
C VAL A 46 -6.92 7.27 -6.28
N VAL A 47 -5.71 7.60 -5.83
CA VAL A 47 -5.45 8.77 -4.98
C VAL A 47 -5.90 10.04 -5.68
N ALA A 48 -5.54 10.24 -6.95
CA ALA A 48 -5.96 11.40 -7.72
C ALA A 48 -7.49 11.48 -7.91
N ALA A 49 -8.17 10.33 -8.02
CA ALA A 49 -9.63 10.27 -8.16
C ALA A 49 -10.38 10.56 -6.85
N CYS A 50 -9.79 10.21 -5.72
CA CYS A 50 -10.43 10.34 -4.40
C CYS A 50 -10.39 11.78 -3.83
N GLY A 51 -9.47 12.63 -4.31
CA GLY A 51 -9.32 14.00 -3.79
C GLY A 51 -8.95 13.98 -2.29
N GLU A 52 -9.83 14.53 -1.45
CA GLU A 52 -9.59 14.62 0.00
C GLU A 52 -9.91 13.32 0.77
N VAL A 53 -10.59 12.36 0.14
CA VAL A 53 -10.93 11.08 0.79
C VAL A 53 -9.65 10.27 0.99
N PRO A 54 -9.31 9.85 2.23
CA PRO A 54 -8.08 9.13 2.49
C PRO A 54 -8.07 7.78 1.79
N VAL A 55 -6.97 7.51 1.09
CA VAL A 55 -6.73 6.23 0.42
C VAL A 55 -5.76 5.41 1.25
N MET A 56 -6.16 4.20 1.59
CA MET A 56 -5.35 3.22 2.29
C MET A 56 -4.90 2.13 1.30
N PHE A 57 -3.81 1.47 1.62
CA PHE A 57 -3.21 0.47 0.75
C PHE A 57 -3.12 -0.89 1.43
N ASP A 58 -3.46 -1.95 0.70
CA ASP A 58 -3.29 -3.35 1.08
C ASP A 58 -2.80 -4.17 -0.11
N SER A 59 -2.16 -5.26 0.18
CA SER A 59 -1.66 -6.27 -0.76
C SER A 59 -0.21 -6.09 -1.21
N GLY A 60 0.53 -7.18 -1.08
CA GLY A 60 1.89 -7.31 -1.59
C GLY A 60 2.98 -6.68 -0.72
N VAL A 61 2.63 -6.02 0.38
CA VAL A 61 3.58 -5.41 1.32
C VAL A 61 4.30 -6.49 2.13
N ARG A 62 5.64 -6.48 2.08
CA ARG A 62 6.51 -7.46 2.76
C ARG A 62 7.66 -6.82 3.53
N ARG A 63 8.14 -5.67 3.09
CA ARG A 63 9.33 -4.97 3.59
C ARG A 63 9.01 -3.51 3.90
N GLY A 64 9.87 -2.87 4.68
CA GLY A 64 9.76 -1.43 4.97
C GLY A 64 9.75 -0.58 3.70
N THR A 65 10.55 -0.94 2.69
CA THR A 65 10.56 -0.26 1.38
C THR A 65 9.22 -0.31 0.65
N ASP A 66 8.42 -1.37 0.84
CA ASP A 66 7.09 -1.45 0.22
C ASP A 66 6.12 -0.48 0.90
N VAL A 67 6.25 -0.30 2.23
CA VAL A 67 5.50 0.71 2.99
C VAL A 67 5.85 2.11 2.50
N ILE A 68 7.15 2.43 2.42
CA ILE A 68 7.66 3.72 1.92
C ILE A 68 7.12 4.02 0.52
N LYS A 69 7.14 3.06 -0.40
CA LYS A 69 6.61 3.23 -1.76
C LYS A 69 5.11 3.55 -1.76
N ALA A 70 4.33 2.81 -0.98
CA ALA A 70 2.88 3.06 -0.90
C ALA A 70 2.56 4.44 -0.34
N LEU A 71 3.26 4.87 0.72
CA LEU A 71 3.10 6.20 1.30
C LEU A 71 3.55 7.30 0.33
N ALA A 72 4.70 7.14 -0.35
CA ALA A 72 5.17 8.08 -1.35
C ALA A 72 4.20 8.24 -2.53
N LEU A 73 3.45 7.20 -2.88
CA LEU A 73 2.39 7.23 -3.90
C LEU A 73 1.04 7.76 -3.40
N GLY A 74 0.98 8.24 -2.16
CA GLY A 74 -0.18 8.95 -1.61
C GLY A 74 -1.10 8.11 -0.72
N ALA A 75 -0.74 6.88 -0.38
CA ALA A 75 -1.47 6.14 0.65
C ALA A 75 -1.34 6.83 2.01
N ARG A 76 -2.44 6.92 2.76
CA ARG A 76 -2.45 7.48 4.13
C ARG A 76 -2.20 6.42 5.18
N PHE A 77 -2.41 5.16 4.84
CA PHE A 77 -2.21 4.01 5.72
C PHE A 77 -1.91 2.75 4.91
N VAL A 78 -1.13 1.84 5.48
CA VAL A 78 -0.73 0.58 4.84
C VAL A 78 -1.09 -0.61 5.72
N PHE A 79 -1.82 -1.56 5.15
CA PHE A 79 -2.17 -2.81 5.80
C PHE A 79 -1.23 -3.94 5.40
N LEU A 80 -0.95 -4.83 6.33
CA LEU A 80 -0.17 -6.05 6.11
C LEU A 80 -0.95 -7.26 6.62
N GLY A 81 -1.13 -8.25 5.75
CA GLY A 81 -1.82 -9.50 6.11
C GLY A 81 -0.83 -10.65 6.39
N ARG A 82 -0.34 -11.26 5.31
CA ARG A 82 0.43 -12.51 5.37
C ARG A 82 1.72 -12.44 6.19
N SER A 83 2.41 -11.31 6.18
CA SER A 83 3.64 -11.14 6.98
C SER A 83 3.38 -11.35 8.47
N PHE A 84 2.32 -10.75 8.99
CA PHE A 84 1.92 -10.94 10.39
C PHE A 84 1.26 -12.29 10.64
N GLY A 85 0.48 -12.81 9.68
CA GLY A 85 -0.10 -14.15 9.78
C GLY A 85 0.96 -15.25 9.90
N TYR A 86 2.02 -15.19 9.09
CA TYR A 86 3.14 -16.13 9.18
C TYR A 86 3.96 -15.94 10.46
N ALA A 87 4.17 -14.71 10.88
CA ALA A 87 4.85 -14.42 12.14
C ALA A 87 4.09 -15.00 13.35
N ALA A 88 2.76 -14.83 13.36
CA ALA A 88 1.89 -15.40 14.39
C ALA A 88 1.92 -16.94 14.37
N ALA A 89 1.90 -17.55 13.20
CA ALA A 89 1.98 -19.01 13.04
C ALA A 89 3.34 -19.57 13.50
N ALA A 90 4.43 -18.82 13.30
CA ALA A 90 5.78 -19.24 13.66
C ALA A 90 6.06 -19.12 15.17
N ALA A 91 5.62 -18.07 15.83
CA ALA A 91 5.97 -17.76 17.21
C ALA A 91 4.90 -16.98 18.01
N GLY A 92 3.62 -17.10 17.61
CA GLY A 92 2.52 -16.45 18.33
C GLY A 92 2.69 -14.94 18.44
N VAL A 93 2.37 -14.39 19.61
CA VAL A 93 2.45 -12.94 19.88
C VAL A 93 3.87 -12.41 19.72
N GLU A 94 4.87 -13.14 20.18
CA GLU A 94 6.28 -12.75 20.05
C GLU A 94 6.73 -12.67 18.58
N GLY A 95 6.22 -13.56 17.73
CA GLY A 95 6.44 -13.51 16.30
C GLY A 95 5.90 -12.22 15.68
N VAL A 96 4.68 -11.83 16.06
CA VAL A 96 4.06 -10.57 15.59
C VAL A 96 4.87 -9.36 16.05
N HIS A 97 5.28 -9.31 17.32
CA HIS A 97 6.14 -8.24 17.84
C HIS A 97 7.48 -8.18 17.10
N HIS A 98 8.06 -9.33 16.80
CA HIS A 98 9.32 -9.38 16.05
C HIS A 98 9.15 -8.85 14.62
N ALA A 99 8.12 -9.28 13.91
CA ALA A 99 7.81 -8.80 12.57
C ALA A 99 7.58 -7.28 12.52
N PHE A 100 6.88 -6.73 13.53
CA PHE A 100 6.68 -5.30 13.67
C PHE A 100 8.00 -4.55 13.85
N ARG A 101 8.89 -5.02 14.75
CA ARG A 101 10.21 -4.42 14.95
C ARG A 101 11.09 -4.45 13.71
N ILE A 102 11.02 -5.54 12.93
CA ILE A 102 11.74 -5.64 11.65
C ILE A 102 11.27 -4.54 10.69
N LEU A 103 9.95 -4.43 10.48
CA LEU A 103 9.38 -3.44 9.59
C LEU A 103 9.72 -2.01 10.03
N GLN A 104 9.59 -1.72 11.31
CA GLN A 104 9.95 -0.42 11.87
C GLN A 104 11.43 -0.09 11.63
N SER A 105 12.33 -1.02 11.93
CA SER A 105 13.77 -0.84 11.69
C SER A 105 14.11 -0.66 10.20
N GLU A 106 13.39 -1.33 9.31
CA GLU A 106 13.55 -1.14 7.86
C GLU A 106 13.08 0.26 7.44
N ILE A 107 11.90 0.69 7.88
CA ILE A 107 11.35 2.01 7.59
C ILE A 107 12.30 3.12 8.09
N ASP A 108 12.76 3.03 9.33
CA ASP A 108 13.68 4.00 9.93
C ASP A 108 14.99 4.10 9.12
N ARG A 109 15.52 2.97 8.69
CA ARG A 109 16.75 2.91 7.87
C ARG A 109 16.52 3.50 6.47
N ASP A 110 15.40 3.15 5.85
CA ASP A 110 15.03 3.66 4.53
C ASP A 110 14.83 5.19 4.57
N MET A 111 14.18 5.72 5.61
CA MET A 111 14.04 7.17 5.83
C MET A 111 15.41 7.85 5.97
N ALA A 112 16.31 7.25 6.75
CA ALA A 112 17.67 7.78 6.90
C ALA A 112 18.43 7.81 5.58
N MET A 113 18.31 6.75 4.77
CA MET A 113 18.94 6.69 3.44
C MET A 113 18.34 7.67 2.44
N LEU A 114 17.06 8.01 2.58
CA LEU A 114 16.38 9.02 1.76
C LEU A 114 16.64 10.46 2.26
N GLY A 115 17.24 10.63 3.44
CA GLY A 115 17.52 11.94 4.04
C GLY A 115 16.28 12.64 4.59
N ILE A 116 15.24 11.90 4.98
CA ILE A 116 14.00 12.43 5.54
C ILE A 116 13.87 12.08 7.03
N ASN A 117 13.21 12.95 7.78
CA ASN A 117 12.97 12.78 9.22
C ASN A 117 11.53 12.40 9.57
N SER A 118 10.62 12.45 8.61
CA SER A 118 9.21 12.19 8.78
C SER A 118 8.63 11.50 7.54
N LEU A 119 7.72 10.56 7.73
CA LEU A 119 6.98 9.93 6.64
C LEU A 119 6.13 10.94 5.84
N GLY A 120 5.77 12.06 6.44
CA GLY A 120 5.05 13.14 5.77
C GLY A 120 5.85 13.89 4.70
N GLU A 121 7.17 13.71 4.65
CA GLU A 121 8.04 14.28 3.63
C GLU A 121 8.08 13.42 2.34
N LEU A 122 7.53 12.21 2.39
CA LEU A 122 7.51 11.32 1.24
C LEU A 122 6.64 11.88 0.11
N THR A 123 7.22 11.94 -1.08
CA THR A 123 6.54 12.32 -2.33
C THR A 123 6.85 11.31 -3.43
N PRO A 124 6.08 11.28 -4.53
CA PRO A 124 6.39 10.43 -5.67
C PRO A 124 7.78 10.65 -6.28
N ASP A 125 8.40 11.82 -6.04
CA ASP A 125 9.73 12.16 -6.57
C ASP A 125 10.86 11.29 -5.99
N PHE A 126 10.63 10.67 -4.83
CA PHE A 126 11.55 9.66 -4.27
C PHE A 126 11.53 8.33 -5.03
N LEU A 127 10.59 8.15 -5.96
CA LEU A 127 10.40 6.88 -6.65
C LEU A 127 10.86 6.96 -8.10
N HIS A 128 11.62 5.96 -8.51
CA HIS A 128 11.94 5.75 -9.91
C HIS A 128 11.20 4.51 -10.43
N ARG A 129 10.47 4.67 -11.54
CA ARG A 129 9.83 3.52 -12.18
C ARG A 129 10.90 2.67 -12.84
N ALA A 130 11.14 1.48 -12.31
CA ALA A 130 11.97 0.51 -13.01
C ALA A 130 11.34 0.24 -14.39
N GLY A 131 12.11 0.43 -15.46
CA GLY A 131 11.65 0.25 -16.82
C GLY A 131 11.00 -1.12 -17.02
N GLY A 132 9.83 -1.12 -17.61
CA GLY A 132 9.19 -2.30 -18.17
C GLY A 132 9.43 -2.29 -19.67
#